data_db90c9ff4bbf09db157a526854d79330
#
_entry.id   db90c9ff4bbf09db157a526854d79330
#
_cell.length_a   1.000
_cell.length_b   1.000
_cell.length_c   1.000
_cell.angle_alpha   90.00
_cell.angle_beta   90.00
_cell.angle_gamma   90.00
#
_symmetry.space_group_name_H-M   'P 1'
#
loop_
_entity.id
_entity.type
_entity.pdbx_description
1 polymer ?
#
loop_
_entity_poly.entity_id
_entity_poly.type
_entity_poly.pdbx_seq_one_letter_code
_entity_poly.pdbx_strand_id
1 'polypeptide(L)'
;MTPPPPAPPGLWTTPVRGRAALSALAWVLAYGASLVVIVLLGLVTARTLGAGRPDTALLALVVLAGTAVAALLAVRIHLLRRRGLGWADVGIRPPDRSPWHLAWQIPAVMAAGVTASMIVLIPLGAGAESTGEEADAAIADLAAGGPMFAALGLMTVAVLIPVAEEVVFRGIVLPALRARLRAVAGITLAGAVFAAVHLLPPALPYLLVVGISLCAMAEWYRSIVPGIVLHGVNNAIVFTGVIAAGSGQ
;
A
#
# COMPACT_ATOMS: atom_id res chain seq x y z
N MET A 1 -5.30 29.24 38.30
CA MET A 1 -5.65 28.48 37.08
C MET A 1 -4.43 27.65 36.67
N THR A 2 -4.47 26.34 36.84
CA THR A 2 -3.44 25.45 36.33
C THR A 2 -3.56 25.45 34.80
N PRO A 3 -2.46 25.59 34.05
CA PRO A 3 -2.51 25.48 32.58
C PRO A 3 -3.10 24.12 32.19
N PRO A 4 -3.89 24.03 31.10
CA PRO A 4 -4.42 22.77 30.67
C PRO A 4 -3.26 21.79 30.40
N PRO A 5 -3.44 20.48 30.69
CA PRO A 5 -2.41 19.50 30.47
C PRO A 5 -2.01 19.57 28.98
N PRO A 6 -0.70 19.38 28.66
CA PRO A 6 -0.24 19.37 27.28
C PRO A 6 -1.02 18.32 26.50
N ALA A 7 -1.48 18.68 25.29
CA ALA A 7 -2.17 17.76 24.41
C ALA A 7 -1.31 16.48 24.26
N PRO A 8 -1.90 15.29 24.37
CA PRO A 8 -1.15 14.04 24.22
C PRO A 8 -0.42 14.06 22.88
N PRO A 9 0.82 13.54 22.83
CA PRO A 9 1.60 13.55 21.62
C PRO A 9 0.79 12.92 20.48
N GLY A 10 0.51 13.69 19.43
CA GLY A 10 -0.20 13.21 18.25
C GLY A 10 0.63 12.13 17.55
N LEU A 11 -0.01 11.28 16.74
CA LEU A 11 0.69 10.35 15.85
C LEU A 11 1.81 11.07 15.08
N TRP A 12 1.65 12.37 14.90
CA TRP A 12 2.47 13.27 14.08
C TRP A 12 3.48 14.12 14.90
N THR A 13 3.62 13.88 16.18
CA THR A 13 4.72 14.45 16.99
C THR A 13 6.02 13.68 16.84
N THR A 14 6.02 12.61 16.02
CA THR A 14 7.19 11.79 15.75
C THR A 14 8.25 12.54 14.93
N PRO A 15 9.53 12.21 15.11
CA PRO A 15 10.66 12.88 14.45
C PRO A 15 10.77 12.63 12.93
N VAL A 16 9.81 11.92 12.30
CA VAL A 16 9.82 11.65 10.86
C VAL A 16 9.28 12.85 10.09
N ARG A 17 10.10 13.90 9.94
CA ARG A 17 9.73 15.15 9.24
C ARG A 17 10.83 15.61 8.28
N GLY A 18 10.43 16.35 7.25
CA GLY A 18 11.34 17.05 6.34
C GLY A 18 12.40 16.13 5.71
N ARG A 19 13.68 16.44 5.93
CA ARG A 19 14.81 15.71 5.32
C ARG A 19 14.84 14.23 5.69
N ALA A 20 14.34 13.84 6.88
CA ALA A 20 14.27 12.45 7.29
C ALA A 20 13.28 11.65 6.47
N ALA A 21 12.09 12.20 6.23
CA ALA A 21 11.09 11.58 5.38
C ALA A 21 11.60 11.46 3.94
N LEU A 22 12.14 12.54 3.38
CA LEU A 22 12.71 12.53 2.02
C LEU A 22 13.83 11.49 1.87
N SER A 23 14.74 11.41 2.85
CA SER A 23 15.80 10.41 2.84
C SER A 23 15.24 8.98 2.91
N ALA A 24 14.25 8.74 3.77
CA ALA A 24 13.63 7.42 3.88
C ALA A 24 12.95 7.01 2.56
N LEU A 25 12.20 7.91 1.94
CA LEU A 25 11.54 7.68 0.65
C LEU A 25 12.56 7.45 -0.47
N ALA A 26 13.66 8.21 -0.51
CA ALA A 26 14.74 7.98 -1.47
C ALA A 26 15.35 6.58 -1.33
N TRP A 27 15.54 6.09 -0.10
CA TRP A 27 16.00 4.72 0.13
C TRP A 27 14.97 3.66 -0.24
N VAL A 28 13.68 3.89 0.01
CA VAL A 28 12.60 3.00 -0.45
C VAL A 28 12.65 2.86 -1.97
N LEU A 29 12.74 3.98 -2.69
CA LEU A 29 12.87 3.98 -4.15
C LEU A 29 14.15 3.29 -4.63
N ALA A 30 15.29 3.55 -3.97
CA ALA A 30 16.56 2.93 -4.33
C ALA A 30 16.53 1.40 -4.15
N TYR A 31 15.96 0.90 -3.06
CA TYR A 31 15.82 -0.55 -2.85
C TYR A 31 14.85 -1.18 -3.86
N GLY A 32 13.72 -0.52 -4.16
CA GLY A 32 12.80 -0.98 -5.19
C GLY A 32 13.47 -1.03 -6.57
N ALA A 33 14.16 0.04 -6.97
CA ALA A 33 14.90 0.08 -8.23
C ALA A 33 16.00 -0.98 -8.29
N SER A 34 16.73 -1.20 -7.20
CA SER A 34 17.76 -2.25 -7.12
C SER A 34 17.16 -3.64 -7.32
N LEU A 35 15.99 -3.92 -6.72
CA LEU A 35 15.30 -5.19 -6.93
C LEU A 35 14.94 -5.38 -8.41
N VAL A 36 14.35 -4.37 -9.05
CA VAL A 36 14.01 -4.43 -10.48
C VAL A 36 15.25 -4.71 -11.33
N VAL A 37 16.35 -4.01 -11.08
CA VAL A 37 17.63 -4.23 -11.79
C VAL A 37 18.14 -5.66 -11.58
N ILE A 38 18.13 -6.18 -10.36
CA ILE A 38 18.56 -7.55 -10.05
C ILE A 38 17.71 -8.57 -10.79
N VAL A 39 16.38 -8.40 -10.80
CA VAL A 39 15.45 -9.30 -11.52
C VAL A 39 15.74 -9.24 -13.02
N LEU A 40 15.87 -8.05 -13.62
CA LEU A 40 16.15 -7.89 -15.04
C LEU A 40 17.50 -8.51 -15.43
N LEU A 41 18.56 -8.29 -14.65
CA LEU A 41 19.85 -8.90 -14.88
C LEU A 41 19.79 -10.43 -14.79
N GLY A 42 19.04 -10.95 -13.80
CA GLY A 42 18.80 -12.38 -13.66
C GLY A 42 18.11 -12.98 -14.89
N LEU A 43 17.07 -12.31 -15.39
CA LEU A 43 16.35 -12.72 -16.60
C LEU A 43 17.24 -12.69 -17.85
N VAL A 44 18.02 -11.64 -18.04
CA VAL A 44 18.99 -11.53 -19.15
C VAL A 44 20.03 -12.64 -19.07
N THR A 45 20.62 -12.88 -17.90
CA THR A 45 21.62 -13.93 -17.67
C THR A 45 21.04 -15.31 -17.95
N ALA A 46 19.83 -15.61 -17.42
CA ALA A 46 19.16 -16.87 -17.67
C ALA A 46 18.95 -17.12 -19.19
N ARG A 47 18.53 -16.07 -19.90
CA ARG A 47 18.34 -16.10 -21.35
C ARG A 47 19.66 -16.36 -22.11
N THR A 48 20.74 -15.69 -21.74
CA THR A 48 22.07 -15.85 -22.39
C THR A 48 22.66 -17.22 -22.13
N LEU A 49 22.34 -17.84 -20.99
CA LEU A 49 22.77 -19.21 -20.64
C LEU A 49 21.85 -20.30 -21.22
N GLY A 50 20.84 -19.95 -22.03
CA GLY A 50 19.93 -20.90 -22.64
C GLY A 50 18.93 -21.52 -21.65
N ALA A 51 18.72 -20.91 -20.49
CA ALA A 51 17.66 -21.34 -19.57
C ALA A 51 16.29 -21.15 -20.19
N GLY A 52 15.36 -22.05 -19.86
CA GLY A 52 13.95 -21.94 -20.26
C GLY A 52 13.29 -20.65 -19.77
N ARG A 53 12.04 -20.41 -20.18
CA ARG A 53 11.25 -19.28 -19.64
C ARG A 53 11.11 -19.42 -18.13
N PRO A 54 11.26 -18.33 -17.36
CA PRO A 54 11.03 -18.36 -15.91
C PRO A 54 9.56 -18.70 -15.63
N ASP A 55 9.33 -19.34 -14.49
CA ASP A 55 7.99 -19.54 -13.95
C ASP A 55 7.39 -18.16 -13.61
N THR A 56 6.27 -17.83 -14.28
CA THR A 56 5.61 -16.51 -14.13
C THR A 56 5.06 -16.31 -12.72
N ALA A 57 4.54 -17.37 -12.08
CA ALA A 57 4.04 -17.31 -10.72
C ALA A 57 5.16 -17.00 -9.72
N LEU A 58 6.33 -17.67 -9.87
CA LEU A 58 7.50 -17.39 -9.06
C LEU A 58 8.00 -15.96 -9.28
N LEU A 59 8.05 -15.50 -10.53
CA LEU A 59 8.49 -14.16 -10.86
C LEU A 59 7.55 -13.10 -10.25
N ALA A 60 6.25 -13.27 -10.41
CA ALA A 60 5.24 -12.39 -9.81
C ALA A 60 5.40 -12.32 -8.28
N LEU A 61 5.54 -13.49 -7.63
CA LEU A 61 5.74 -13.56 -6.17
C LEU A 61 7.02 -12.85 -5.72
N VAL A 62 8.14 -13.09 -6.42
CA VAL A 62 9.43 -12.45 -6.11
C VAL A 62 9.36 -10.94 -6.25
N VAL A 63 8.74 -10.44 -7.30
CA VAL A 63 8.59 -8.99 -7.53
C VAL A 63 7.68 -8.36 -6.48
N LEU A 64 6.49 -8.92 -6.25
CA LEU A 64 5.51 -8.38 -5.31
C LEU A 64 6.02 -8.43 -3.86
N ALA A 65 6.41 -9.61 -3.39
CA ALA A 65 6.92 -9.78 -2.02
C ALA A 65 8.26 -9.06 -1.84
N GLY A 66 9.14 -9.14 -2.83
CA GLY A 66 10.45 -8.50 -2.79
C GLY A 66 10.37 -6.98 -2.69
N THR A 67 9.44 -6.34 -3.41
CA THR A 67 9.24 -4.89 -3.35
C THR A 67 8.74 -4.46 -1.96
N ALA A 68 7.79 -5.17 -1.37
CA ALA A 68 7.29 -4.88 -0.04
C ALA A 68 8.37 -5.07 1.03
N VAL A 69 9.13 -6.18 0.97
CA VAL A 69 10.25 -6.44 1.88
C VAL A 69 11.33 -5.38 1.71
N ALA A 70 11.69 -5.01 0.49
CA ALA A 70 12.67 -3.98 0.18
C ALA A 70 12.29 -2.64 0.81
N ALA A 71 11.02 -2.24 0.69
CA ALA A 71 10.49 -1.01 1.30
C ALA A 71 10.60 -1.06 2.84
N LEU A 72 10.18 -2.15 3.47
CA LEU A 72 10.26 -2.31 4.93
C LEU A 72 11.72 -2.33 5.43
N LEU A 73 12.62 -2.99 4.71
CA LEU A 73 14.06 -3.00 5.03
C LEU A 73 14.67 -1.60 4.89
N ALA A 74 14.34 -0.87 3.82
CA ALA A 74 14.79 0.51 3.65
C ALA A 74 14.37 1.39 4.82
N VAL A 75 13.08 1.32 5.21
CA VAL A 75 12.56 2.05 6.39
C VAL A 75 13.27 1.59 7.67
N ARG A 76 13.39 0.29 7.89
CA ARG A 76 14.04 -0.27 9.09
C ARG A 76 15.48 0.18 9.23
N ILE A 77 16.27 0.13 8.16
CA ILE A 77 17.72 0.39 8.17
C ILE A 77 17.99 1.89 8.16
N HIS A 78 17.38 2.62 7.24
CA HIS A 78 17.77 4.01 6.94
C HIS A 78 16.96 5.06 7.72
N LEU A 79 15.80 4.68 8.30
CA LEU A 79 15.04 5.58 9.15
C LEU A 79 15.08 5.12 10.62
N LEU A 80 14.52 3.94 10.91
CA LEU A 80 14.30 3.54 12.30
C LEU A 80 15.62 3.33 13.05
N ARG A 81 16.51 2.46 12.54
CA ARG A 81 17.79 2.16 13.21
C ARG A 81 18.70 3.40 13.32
N ARG A 82 18.82 4.20 12.25
CA ARG A 82 19.69 5.39 12.26
C ARG A 82 19.22 6.49 13.21
N ARG A 83 17.96 6.48 13.60
CA ARG A 83 17.37 7.50 14.48
C ARG A 83 16.95 6.97 15.85
N GLY A 84 17.23 5.71 16.15
CA GLY A 84 16.82 5.08 17.41
C GLY A 84 15.30 4.96 17.54
N LEU A 85 14.58 4.86 16.42
CA LEU A 85 13.11 4.76 16.38
C LEU A 85 12.67 3.30 16.30
N GLY A 86 11.44 3.05 16.77
CA GLY A 86 10.74 1.78 16.62
C GLY A 86 9.58 1.83 15.62
N TRP A 87 8.95 0.71 15.39
CA TRP A 87 7.77 0.61 14.51
C TRP A 87 6.57 1.41 15.04
N ALA A 88 6.47 1.60 16.35
CA ALA A 88 5.45 2.45 16.96
C ALA A 88 5.56 3.92 16.53
N ASP A 89 6.79 4.40 16.23
CA ASP A 89 7.03 5.77 15.80
C ASP A 89 6.57 6.05 14.37
N VAL A 90 6.38 5.02 13.56
CA VAL A 90 5.76 5.09 12.24
C VAL A 90 4.31 4.61 12.24
N GLY A 91 3.70 4.50 13.43
CA GLY A 91 2.27 4.26 13.58
C GLY A 91 1.83 2.82 13.77
N ILE A 92 2.74 1.83 13.79
CA ILE A 92 2.39 0.45 14.16
C ILE A 92 2.27 0.36 15.68
N ARG A 93 1.09 0.69 16.18
CA ARG A 93 0.76 0.70 17.61
C ARG A 93 -0.72 0.41 17.81
N PRO A 94 -1.16 0.04 19.01
CA PRO A 94 -2.58 -0.13 19.31
C PRO A 94 -3.37 1.13 18.97
N PRO A 95 -4.59 1.01 18.38
CA PRO A 95 -5.42 2.16 18.09
C PRO A 95 -6.02 2.77 19.35
N ASP A 96 -6.13 4.11 19.39
CA ASP A 96 -6.76 4.84 20.50
C ASP A 96 -8.29 4.69 20.52
N ARG A 97 -8.88 4.14 19.45
CA ARG A 97 -10.32 3.95 19.29
C ARG A 97 -10.63 2.49 18.99
N SER A 98 -11.86 2.08 19.33
CA SER A 98 -12.31 0.70 19.13
C SER A 98 -12.20 0.25 17.67
N PRO A 99 -11.57 -0.89 17.38
CA PRO A 99 -11.47 -1.44 16.03
C PRO A 99 -12.82 -1.96 15.47
N TRP A 100 -13.87 -2.06 16.29
CA TRP A 100 -15.21 -2.43 15.84
C TRP A 100 -15.80 -1.51 14.77
N HIS A 101 -15.33 -0.27 14.72
CA HIS A 101 -15.68 0.64 13.62
C HIS A 101 -15.29 0.11 12.23
N LEU A 102 -14.31 -0.77 12.13
CA LEU A 102 -13.94 -1.42 10.85
C LEU A 102 -15.10 -2.19 10.23
N ALA A 103 -16.01 -2.73 11.05
CA ALA A 103 -17.17 -3.48 10.55
C ALA A 103 -18.04 -2.68 9.55
N TRP A 104 -18.15 -1.37 9.75
CA TRP A 104 -18.90 -0.50 8.83
C TRP A 104 -17.96 0.33 7.92
N GLN A 105 -16.72 0.63 8.37
CA GLN A 105 -15.78 1.43 7.58
C GLN A 105 -15.30 0.68 6.34
N ILE A 106 -15.01 -0.62 6.46
CA ILE A 106 -14.58 -1.44 5.32
C ILE A 106 -15.63 -1.39 4.19
N PRO A 107 -16.89 -1.83 4.39
CA PRO A 107 -17.87 -1.79 3.31
C PRO A 107 -18.19 -0.36 2.84
N ALA A 108 -18.18 0.62 3.73
CA ALA A 108 -18.45 2.02 3.35
C ALA A 108 -17.36 2.59 2.43
N VAL A 109 -16.08 2.37 2.74
CA VAL A 109 -14.95 2.83 1.92
C VAL A 109 -14.95 2.15 0.56
N MET A 110 -15.19 0.83 0.52
CA MET A 110 -15.26 0.08 -0.73
C MET A 110 -16.43 0.55 -1.60
N ALA A 111 -17.62 0.70 -1.01
CA ALA A 111 -18.78 1.22 -1.73
C ALA A 111 -18.56 2.64 -2.26
N ALA A 112 -17.96 3.52 -1.46
CA ALA A 112 -17.61 4.87 -1.89
C ALA A 112 -16.59 4.87 -3.04
N GLY A 113 -15.58 4.00 -2.99
CA GLY A 113 -14.58 3.83 -4.05
C GLY A 113 -15.22 3.35 -5.35
N VAL A 114 -16.06 2.32 -5.30
CA VAL A 114 -16.82 1.81 -6.47
C VAL A 114 -17.72 2.91 -7.04
N THR A 115 -18.46 3.62 -6.18
CA THR A 115 -19.32 4.72 -6.61
C THR A 115 -18.53 5.82 -7.29
N ALA A 116 -17.39 6.22 -6.75
CA ALA A 116 -16.51 7.22 -7.37
C ALA A 116 -16.02 6.76 -8.74
N SER A 117 -15.63 5.49 -8.88
CA SER A 117 -15.23 4.92 -10.18
C SER A 117 -16.38 4.95 -11.17
N MET A 118 -17.59 4.55 -10.79
CA MET A 118 -18.77 4.59 -11.67
C MET A 118 -19.07 6.02 -12.13
N ILE A 119 -19.05 7.00 -11.22
CA ILE A 119 -19.31 8.41 -11.55
C ILE A 119 -18.31 8.96 -12.56
N VAL A 120 -17.05 8.55 -12.48
CA VAL A 120 -16.00 9.06 -13.37
C VAL A 120 -15.90 8.26 -14.66
N LEU A 121 -15.93 6.93 -14.60
CA LEU A 121 -15.61 6.06 -15.74
C LEU A 121 -16.81 5.87 -16.69
N ILE A 122 -18.03 5.77 -16.18
CA ILE A 122 -19.22 5.57 -17.04
C ILE A 122 -19.39 6.72 -18.05
N PRO A 123 -19.33 8.02 -17.66
CA PRO A 123 -19.44 9.11 -18.62
C PRO A 123 -18.29 9.16 -19.64
N LEU A 124 -17.13 8.58 -19.29
CA LEU A 124 -15.97 8.49 -20.18
C LEU A 124 -16.03 7.30 -21.14
N GLY A 125 -17.08 6.47 -21.07
CA GLY A 125 -17.20 5.25 -21.88
C GLY A 125 -16.22 4.16 -21.50
N ALA A 126 -15.56 4.29 -20.36
CA ALA A 126 -14.64 3.27 -19.84
C ALA A 126 -15.45 2.21 -19.08
N GLY A 127 -15.53 0.99 -19.59
CA GLY A 127 -16.11 -0.15 -18.89
C GLY A 127 -15.28 -0.61 -17.71
N ALA A 128 -15.87 -1.45 -16.87
CA ALA A 128 -15.17 -2.07 -15.73
C ALA A 128 -13.99 -2.98 -16.17
N GLU A 129 -13.93 -3.34 -17.44
CA GLU A 129 -12.93 -4.23 -18.02
C GLU A 129 -11.52 -3.62 -18.14
N SER A 130 -11.39 -2.29 -17.98
CA SER A 130 -10.10 -1.58 -18.16
C SER A 130 -9.33 -1.33 -16.87
N THR A 131 -9.75 -1.88 -15.72
CA THR A 131 -9.30 -1.38 -14.42
C THR A 131 -8.04 -2.01 -13.84
N GLY A 132 -7.25 -2.77 -14.57
CA GLY A 132 -6.00 -3.27 -14.01
C GLY A 132 -5.48 -4.57 -14.65
N GLU A 133 -5.56 -4.72 -15.95
CA GLU A 133 -5.15 -5.93 -16.68
C GLU A 133 -3.77 -6.47 -16.25
N GLU A 134 -2.79 -5.60 -15.99
CA GLU A 134 -1.46 -6.04 -15.55
C GLU A 134 -1.45 -6.58 -14.12
N ALA A 135 -2.21 -5.96 -13.22
CA ALA A 135 -2.33 -6.44 -11.83
C ALA A 135 -3.14 -7.74 -11.78
N ASP A 136 -4.21 -7.82 -12.58
CA ASP A 136 -5.03 -9.02 -12.71
C ASP A 136 -4.23 -10.18 -13.34
N ALA A 137 -3.39 -9.90 -14.34
CA ALA A 137 -2.48 -10.89 -14.93
C ALA A 137 -1.49 -11.45 -13.89
N ALA A 138 -0.91 -10.60 -13.05
CA ALA A 138 -0.01 -11.07 -11.99
C ALA A 138 -0.72 -11.96 -10.95
N ILE A 139 -1.98 -11.65 -10.61
CA ILE A 139 -2.81 -12.49 -9.74
C ILE A 139 -3.16 -13.81 -10.43
N ALA A 140 -3.52 -13.77 -11.73
CA ALA A 140 -3.82 -14.95 -12.51
C ALA A 140 -2.61 -15.88 -12.62
N ASP A 141 -1.40 -15.34 -12.86
CA ASP A 141 -0.15 -16.09 -12.86
C ASP A 141 0.09 -16.82 -11.53
N LEU A 142 -0.14 -16.13 -10.40
CA LEU A 142 -0.02 -16.75 -9.08
C LEU A 142 -1.03 -17.89 -8.89
N ALA A 143 -2.26 -17.72 -9.36
CA ALA A 143 -3.27 -18.77 -9.30
C ALA A 143 -2.91 -19.97 -10.21
N ALA A 144 -2.40 -19.71 -11.41
CA ALA A 144 -1.96 -20.74 -12.35
C ALA A 144 -0.77 -21.56 -11.84
N GLY A 145 0.07 -21.00 -10.97
CA GLY A 145 1.14 -21.71 -10.27
C GLY A 145 0.68 -22.75 -9.24
N GLY A 146 -0.63 -22.84 -9.00
CA GLY A 146 -1.25 -23.82 -8.08
C GLY A 146 -1.54 -23.27 -6.68
N PRO A 147 -2.15 -24.11 -5.80
CA PRO A 147 -2.68 -23.65 -4.52
C PRO A 147 -1.66 -23.00 -3.59
N MET A 148 -0.42 -23.43 -3.64
CA MET A 148 0.66 -22.86 -2.82
C MET A 148 1.00 -21.45 -3.28
N PHE A 149 1.15 -21.22 -4.59
CA PHE A 149 1.43 -19.88 -5.12
C PHE A 149 0.24 -18.95 -4.92
N ALA A 150 -0.99 -19.43 -5.08
CA ALA A 150 -2.20 -18.66 -4.77
C ALA A 150 -2.24 -18.24 -3.29
N ALA A 151 -1.92 -19.14 -2.37
CA ALA A 151 -1.88 -18.83 -0.93
C ALA A 151 -0.76 -17.83 -0.58
N LEU A 152 0.45 -18.01 -1.11
CA LEU A 152 1.56 -17.09 -0.93
C LEU A 152 1.28 -15.72 -1.57
N GLY A 153 0.64 -15.71 -2.74
CA GLY A 153 0.17 -14.50 -3.41
C GLY A 153 -0.85 -13.74 -2.58
N LEU A 154 -1.87 -14.43 -2.06
CA LEU A 154 -2.86 -13.83 -1.17
C LEU A 154 -2.21 -13.24 0.09
N MET A 155 -1.31 -13.96 0.75
CA MET A 155 -0.57 -13.46 1.91
C MET A 155 0.28 -12.24 1.57
N THR A 156 0.89 -12.23 0.40
CA THR A 156 1.69 -11.10 -0.08
C THR A 156 0.81 -9.88 -0.34
N VAL A 157 -0.26 -10.05 -1.12
CA VAL A 157 -1.14 -8.96 -1.57
C VAL A 157 -2.03 -8.44 -0.45
N ALA A 158 -2.53 -9.31 0.43
CA ALA A 158 -3.46 -8.92 1.50
C ALA A 158 -2.77 -8.56 2.82
N VAL A 159 -1.50 -8.93 3.04
CA VAL A 159 -0.82 -8.65 4.31
C VAL A 159 0.48 -7.89 4.09
N LEU A 160 1.43 -8.45 3.33
CA LEU A 160 2.78 -7.90 3.25
C LEU A 160 2.82 -6.54 2.55
N ILE A 161 2.14 -6.42 1.40
CA ILE A 161 2.04 -5.16 0.64
C ILE A 161 1.30 -4.09 1.45
N PRO A 162 0.09 -4.32 2.01
CA PRO A 162 -0.58 -3.34 2.86
C PRO A 162 0.27 -2.86 4.03
N VAL A 163 1.00 -3.76 4.72
CA VAL A 163 1.90 -3.35 5.81
C VAL A 163 2.98 -2.41 5.30
N ALA A 164 3.63 -2.74 4.18
CA ALA A 164 4.69 -1.91 3.62
C ALA A 164 4.17 -0.54 3.16
N GLU A 165 3.04 -0.53 2.47
CA GLU A 165 2.42 0.70 1.96
C GLU A 165 1.90 1.59 3.09
N GLU A 166 1.22 1.04 4.11
CA GLU A 166 0.77 1.84 5.24
C GLU A 166 1.94 2.46 6.01
N VAL A 167 3.04 1.71 6.19
CA VAL A 167 4.27 2.26 6.80
C VAL A 167 4.83 3.41 5.96
N VAL A 168 4.90 3.27 4.65
CA VAL A 168 5.44 4.32 3.78
C VAL A 168 4.49 5.52 3.71
N PHE A 169 3.21 5.29 3.38
CA PHE A 169 2.29 6.40 3.11
C PHE A 169 1.74 7.03 4.39
N ARG A 170 1.31 6.25 5.37
CA ARG A 170 0.72 6.76 6.62
C ARG A 170 1.75 6.96 7.72
N GLY A 171 2.83 6.16 7.71
CA GLY A 171 3.92 6.30 8.65
C GLY A 171 4.95 7.39 8.28
N ILE A 172 5.12 7.72 6.99
CA ILE A 172 6.17 8.65 6.53
C ILE A 172 5.59 9.81 5.71
N VAL A 173 4.87 9.55 4.61
CA VAL A 173 4.37 10.59 3.69
C VAL A 173 3.36 11.50 4.38
N LEU A 174 2.33 10.92 4.99
CA LEU A 174 1.27 11.69 5.65
C LEU A 174 1.84 12.60 6.77
N PRO A 175 2.65 12.13 7.73
CA PRO A 175 3.23 13.01 8.74
C PRO A 175 4.17 14.09 8.17
N ALA A 176 4.88 13.80 7.08
CA ALA A 176 5.71 14.80 6.42
C ALA A 176 4.86 15.94 5.81
N LEU A 177 3.72 15.61 5.21
CA LEU A 177 2.78 16.59 4.68
C LEU A 177 2.04 17.34 5.79
N ARG A 178 1.59 16.63 6.84
CA ARG A 178 0.91 17.22 7.99
C ARG A 178 1.80 18.17 8.81
N ALA A 179 3.10 18.01 8.72
CA ALA A 179 4.03 18.98 9.32
C ALA A 179 3.99 20.36 8.65
N ARG A 180 3.42 20.48 7.45
CA ARG A 180 3.39 21.72 6.65
C ARG A 180 1.99 22.13 6.23
N LEU A 181 1.03 21.20 6.21
CA LEU A 181 -0.32 21.39 5.70
C LEU A 181 -1.36 21.17 6.81
N ARG A 182 -2.50 21.86 6.69
CA ARG A 182 -3.69 21.60 7.51
C ARG A 182 -4.22 20.18 7.24
N ALA A 183 -5.03 19.65 8.16
CA ALA A 183 -5.47 18.26 8.14
C ALA A 183 -6.06 17.85 6.79
N VAL A 184 -7.08 18.55 6.32
CA VAL A 184 -7.75 18.22 5.05
C VAL A 184 -6.77 18.19 3.89
N ALA A 185 -5.96 19.24 3.72
CA ALA A 185 -5.00 19.32 2.62
C ALA A 185 -3.92 18.22 2.69
N GLY A 186 -3.41 17.92 3.90
CA GLY A 186 -2.41 16.87 4.11
C GLY A 186 -2.96 15.47 3.82
N ILE A 187 -4.17 15.18 4.31
CA ILE A 187 -4.87 13.90 4.07
C ILE A 187 -5.17 13.73 2.58
N THR A 188 -5.76 14.74 1.93
CA THR A 188 -6.11 14.69 0.50
C THR A 188 -4.86 14.51 -0.37
N LEU A 189 -3.81 15.28 -0.10
CA LEU A 189 -2.57 15.17 -0.88
C LEU A 189 -1.87 13.83 -0.66
N ALA A 190 -1.82 13.31 0.56
CA ALA A 190 -1.25 11.98 0.84
C ALA A 190 -2.05 10.87 0.14
N GLY A 191 -3.39 10.95 0.14
CA GLY A 191 -4.25 10.04 -0.58
C GLY A 191 -4.07 10.13 -2.10
N ALA A 192 -3.90 11.35 -2.64
CA ALA A 192 -3.63 11.55 -4.06
C ALA A 192 -2.27 11.00 -4.49
N VAL A 193 -1.23 11.19 -3.68
CA VAL A 193 0.10 10.59 -3.91
C VAL A 193 0.00 9.06 -3.90
N PHE A 194 -0.73 8.49 -2.93
CA PHE A 194 -0.98 7.04 -2.88
C PHE A 194 -1.64 6.53 -4.16
N ALA A 195 -2.70 7.18 -4.64
CA ALA A 195 -3.38 6.78 -5.87
C ALA A 195 -2.46 6.92 -7.09
N ALA A 196 -1.72 8.02 -7.20
CA ALA A 196 -0.91 8.33 -8.37
C ALA A 196 0.27 7.36 -8.56
N VAL A 197 0.89 6.87 -7.49
CA VAL A 197 2.05 5.96 -7.60
C VAL A 197 1.68 4.56 -8.09
N HIS A 198 0.40 4.20 -8.10
CA HIS A 198 -0.06 2.94 -8.67
C HIS A 198 0.00 2.93 -10.20
N LEU A 199 0.05 4.09 -10.86
CA LEU A 199 0.12 4.25 -12.32
C LEU A 199 -1.00 3.52 -13.07
N LEU A 200 -2.16 3.36 -12.46
CA LEU A 200 -3.35 2.68 -12.99
C LEU A 200 -4.47 3.71 -13.22
N PRO A 201 -4.50 4.41 -14.38
CA PRO A 201 -5.46 5.48 -14.61
C PRO A 201 -6.94 5.09 -14.41
N PRO A 202 -7.39 3.91 -14.84
CA PRO A 202 -8.78 3.51 -14.60
C PRO A 202 -9.11 3.25 -13.13
N ALA A 203 -8.13 2.85 -12.32
CA ALA A 203 -8.32 2.62 -10.88
C ALA A 203 -8.17 3.91 -10.03
N LEU A 204 -7.73 5.04 -10.62
CA LEU A 204 -7.46 6.27 -9.88
C LEU A 204 -8.64 6.77 -9.03
N PRO A 205 -9.90 6.78 -9.49
CA PRO A 205 -11.00 7.25 -8.66
C PRO A 205 -11.20 6.38 -7.42
N TYR A 206 -11.10 5.07 -7.57
CA TYR A 206 -11.16 4.11 -6.46
C TYR A 206 -10.01 4.31 -5.49
N LEU A 207 -8.79 4.29 -6.00
CA LEU A 207 -7.56 4.41 -5.21
C LEU A 207 -7.47 5.76 -4.47
N LEU A 208 -8.02 6.82 -5.05
CA LEU A 208 -8.09 8.13 -4.41
C LEU A 208 -9.00 8.10 -3.18
N VAL A 209 -10.19 7.52 -3.31
CA VAL A 209 -11.14 7.36 -2.18
C VAL A 209 -10.53 6.49 -1.09
N VAL A 210 -9.98 5.33 -1.44
CA VAL A 210 -9.31 4.44 -0.49
C VAL A 210 -8.11 5.15 0.15
N GLY A 211 -7.28 5.81 -0.63
CA GLY A 211 -6.10 6.53 -0.16
C GLY A 211 -6.41 7.62 0.85
N ILE A 212 -7.42 8.46 0.57
CA ILE A 212 -7.90 9.52 1.48
C ILE A 212 -8.50 8.89 2.76
N SER A 213 -9.31 7.85 2.60
CA SER A 213 -9.95 7.16 3.74
C SER A 213 -8.92 6.56 4.70
N LEU A 214 -7.91 5.88 4.18
CA LEU A 214 -6.82 5.31 4.98
C LEU A 214 -6.01 6.40 5.71
N CYS A 215 -5.76 7.55 5.06
CA CYS A 215 -5.12 8.69 5.72
C CYS A 215 -5.99 9.29 6.84
N ALA A 216 -7.30 9.44 6.60
CA ALA A 216 -8.24 9.91 7.62
C ALA A 216 -8.34 8.92 8.79
N MET A 217 -8.37 7.62 8.51
CA MET A 217 -8.38 6.57 9.53
C MET A 217 -7.09 6.59 10.37
N ALA A 218 -5.93 6.75 9.76
CA ALA A 218 -4.67 6.83 10.49
C ALA A 218 -4.67 7.99 11.50
N GLU A 219 -5.20 9.16 11.14
CA GLU A 219 -5.37 10.28 12.07
C GLU A 219 -6.44 10.00 13.14
N TRP A 220 -7.57 9.42 12.75
CA TRP A 220 -8.68 9.18 13.65
C TRP A 220 -8.38 8.11 14.70
N TYR A 221 -7.73 7.02 14.30
CA TYR A 221 -7.30 5.94 15.21
C TYR A 221 -5.98 6.24 15.91
N ARG A 222 -5.20 7.22 15.41
CA ARG A 222 -3.82 7.48 15.84
C ARG A 222 -2.93 6.23 15.74
N SER A 223 -3.22 5.40 14.74
CA SER A 223 -2.57 4.13 14.44
C SER A 223 -2.77 3.81 12.97
N ILE A 224 -1.79 3.16 12.34
CA ILE A 224 -1.95 2.67 10.98
C ILE A 224 -2.52 1.25 10.94
N VAL A 225 -2.60 0.55 12.08
CA VAL A 225 -3.05 -0.85 12.15
C VAL A 225 -4.47 -1.04 11.62
N PRO A 226 -5.48 -0.21 11.97
CA PRO A 226 -6.81 -0.33 11.36
C PRO A 226 -6.80 -0.09 9.84
N GLY A 227 -5.94 0.79 9.36
CA GLY A 227 -5.71 1.00 7.92
C GLY A 227 -5.13 -0.25 7.24
N ILE A 228 -4.14 -0.90 7.86
CA ILE A 228 -3.58 -2.18 7.37
C ILE A 228 -4.68 -3.24 7.23
N VAL A 229 -5.58 -3.34 8.21
CA VAL A 229 -6.69 -4.31 8.17
C VAL A 229 -7.66 -4.00 7.04
N LEU A 230 -8.12 -2.74 6.92
CA LEU A 230 -9.02 -2.34 5.83
C LEU A 230 -8.37 -2.57 4.46
N HIS A 231 -7.15 -2.13 4.30
CA HIS A 231 -6.39 -2.27 3.06
C HIS A 231 -6.18 -3.75 2.70
N GLY A 232 -5.81 -4.58 3.67
CA GLY A 232 -5.64 -6.02 3.48
C GLY A 232 -6.94 -6.72 3.07
N VAL A 233 -8.06 -6.39 3.72
CA VAL A 233 -9.38 -6.94 3.34
C VAL A 233 -9.77 -6.50 1.93
N ASN A 234 -9.56 -5.23 1.59
CA ASN A 234 -9.78 -4.72 0.23
C ASN A 234 -9.00 -5.54 -0.81
N ASN A 235 -7.70 -5.69 -0.59
CA ASN A 235 -6.84 -6.42 -1.52
C ASN A 235 -7.17 -7.92 -1.59
N ALA A 236 -7.57 -8.53 -0.47
CA ALA A 236 -8.02 -9.92 -0.45
C ALA A 236 -9.29 -10.12 -1.28
N ILE A 237 -10.26 -9.19 -1.21
CA ILE A 237 -11.48 -9.23 -2.01
C ILE A 237 -11.15 -9.09 -3.51
N VAL A 238 -10.29 -8.16 -3.89
CA VAL A 238 -9.84 -8.00 -5.29
C VAL A 238 -9.13 -9.27 -5.76
N PHE A 239 -8.15 -9.77 -4.99
CA PHE A 239 -7.39 -10.98 -5.32
C PHE A 239 -8.29 -12.21 -5.55
N THR A 240 -9.21 -12.44 -4.61
CA THR A 240 -10.15 -13.59 -4.72
C THR A 240 -11.16 -13.39 -5.85
N GLY A 241 -11.57 -12.16 -6.14
CA GLY A 241 -12.45 -11.81 -7.24
C GLY A 241 -11.83 -12.13 -8.60
N VAL A 242 -10.56 -11.76 -8.81
CA VAL A 242 -9.81 -12.06 -10.04
C VAL A 242 -9.70 -13.57 -10.25
N ILE A 243 -9.33 -14.34 -9.21
CA ILE A 243 -9.24 -15.81 -9.30
C ILE A 243 -10.61 -16.41 -9.65
N ALA A 244 -11.68 -15.97 -9.00
CA ALA A 244 -13.02 -16.48 -9.26
C ALA A 244 -13.49 -16.19 -10.69
N ALA A 245 -13.19 -15.01 -11.23
CA ALA A 245 -13.50 -14.65 -12.62
C ALA A 245 -12.72 -15.51 -13.63
N GLY A 246 -11.44 -15.78 -13.36
CA GLY A 246 -10.60 -16.63 -14.23
C GLY A 246 -10.97 -18.11 -14.20
N SER A 247 -11.54 -18.61 -13.09
CA SER A 247 -11.97 -20.03 -12.98
C SER A 247 -13.30 -20.33 -13.66
N GLY A 248 -14.03 -19.31 -14.10
CA GLY A 248 -15.33 -19.45 -14.80
C GLY A 248 -15.24 -19.50 -16.32
N GLN A 249 -14.05 -19.41 -16.89
CA GLN A 249 -13.77 -19.52 -18.34
C GLN A 249 -13.14 -20.87 -18.67
#